data_ddce9d253e554f206135ec19fde9d876
#
_entry.id   ddce9d253e554f206135ec19fde9d876
#
_cell.length_a   1.000
_cell.length_b   1.000
_cell.length_c   1.000
_cell.angle_alpha   90.00
_cell.angle_beta   90.00
_cell.angle_gamma   90.00
#
_symmetry.space_group_name_H-M   'P 1'
#
loop_
_entity.id
_entity.type
_entity.pdbx_description
1 polymer ?
#
loop_
_entity_poly.entity_id
_entity_poly.type
_entity_poly.pdbx_seq_one_letter_code
_entity_poly.pdbx_strand_id
1 'polypeptide(L)'
;KSGAAPLLLMAHQDVVPEGDPEKWTYPPYSGTIADGKIWGRGSSDCKSNLIGQLEAVEALLEKGYEPDYELYLSYGYMEEVAGGKIPAETLRGTGIRFGSVLDEGGGVRPGSDYGIDDKALCTIGLCEKGYVDFELSYTAKGGHSSRPGENFATTMIAKALIAIQEHPMPYRVTDTIRRRFEVLAPYMAKENPELAELLKNPDENLEKLVPYLKKDPALDAMFHTTVVPTMLSGSAQANILPAKVTAVVNSRVLEGDTVESVKKHLEEIVPDEVEVRVLKGSDASPTSLYDGAMKDLLVEIGGKIYGDVIPCPEMMLGGTDARFVYDMSDRVYRFSTIYAREDHHVHAANEFTGVEELADSIDFYMELLTRYGETAK
;
A
#
# COMPACT_ATOMS: atom_id res chain seq x y z
N LYS A 1 -20.82 -0.79 29.99
CA LYS A 1 -19.85 -0.50 28.89
C LYS A 1 -18.54 -0.03 29.52
N SER A 2 -17.40 -0.51 29.03
CA SER A 2 -16.06 -0.22 29.58
C SER A 2 -15.66 1.25 29.43
N GLY A 3 -16.35 2.01 28.59
CA GLY A 3 -15.91 3.33 28.17
C GLY A 3 -14.77 3.31 27.14
N ALA A 4 -14.42 2.13 26.61
CA ALA A 4 -13.48 2.00 25.50
C ALA A 4 -13.99 2.77 24.28
N ALA A 5 -13.09 3.46 23.59
CA ALA A 5 -13.41 4.12 22.34
C ALA A 5 -13.78 3.08 21.26
N PRO A 6 -14.67 3.41 20.31
CA PRO A 6 -15.09 2.47 19.27
C PRO A 6 -13.94 1.90 18.44
N LEU A 7 -14.07 0.65 17.99
CA LEU A 7 -13.20 0.01 17.02
C LEU A 7 -13.84 0.08 15.62
N LEU A 8 -13.06 0.44 14.60
CA LEU A 8 -13.43 0.34 13.20
C LEU A 8 -12.61 -0.75 12.51
N LEU A 9 -13.29 -1.71 11.90
CA LEU A 9 -12.70 -2.67 10.98
C LEU A 9 -13.17 -2.34 9.55
N MET A 10 -12.22 -2.34 8.62
CA MET A 10 -12.46 -2.00 7.22
C MET A 10 -12.07 -3.17 6.31
N ALA A 11 -12.70 -3.23 5.17
CA ALA A 11 -12.35 -4.08 4.03
C ALA A 11 -13.11 -3.56 2.78
N HIS A 12 -12.77 -4.06 1.58
CA HIS A 12 -13.52 -3.72 0.38
C HIS A 12 -14.14 -4.95 -0.31
N GLN A 13 -15.15 -4.70 -1.14
CA GLN A 13 -15.93 -5.73 -1.82
C GLN A 13 -15.63 -5.81 -3.31
N ASP A 14 -15.24 -4.68 -3.90
CA ASP A 14 -14.86 -4.59 -5.30
C ASP A 14 -13.52 -5.31 -5.56
N VAL A 15 -13.24 -5.56 -6.82
CA VAL A 15 -12.06 -6.29 -7.25
C VAL A 15 -11.56 -5.73 -8.58
N VAL A 16 -10.26 -5.84 -8.83
CA VAL A 16 -9.72 -5.55 -10.17
C VAL A 16 -10.25 -6.55 -11.21
N PRO A 17 -10.26 -6.20 -12.51
CA PRO A 17 -10.62 -7.14 -13.56
C PRO A 17 -9.77 -8.42 -13.51
N GLU A 18 -10.36 -9.54 -13.92
CA GLU A 18 -9.74 -10.87 -13.94
C GLU A 18 -8.55 -10.99 -14.90
N GLY A 19 -8.45 -10.06 -15.85
CA GLY A 19 -7.46 -10.15 -16.92
C GLY A 19 -7.83 -11.20 -17.96
N ASP A 20 -6.86 -11.99 -18.40
CA ASP A 20 -7.06 -13.05 -19.40
C ASP A 20 -7.64 -14.32 -18.74
N PRO A 21 -8.92 -14.69 -19.00
CA PRO A 21 -9.54 -15.86 -18.37
C PRO A 21 -8.87 -17.19 -18.73
N GLU A 22 -8.14 -17.27 -19.84
CA GLU A 22 -7.45 -18.49 -20.27
C GLU A 22 -6.23 -18.83 -19.38
N LYS A 23 -5.77 -17.85 -18.59
CA LYS A 23 -4.67 -18.05 -17.64
C LYS A 23 -5.12 -18.59 -16.27
N TRP A 24 -6.43 -18.71 -16.04
CA TRP A 24 -6.98 -19.19 -14.80
C TRP A 24 -7.16 -20.72 -14.81
N THR A 25 -6.68 -21.38 -13.75
CA THR A 25 -6.90 -22.81 -13.52
C THR A 25 -8.37 -23.13 -13.23
N TYR A 26 -9.02 -22.25 -12.46
CA TYR A 26 -10.45 -22.28 -12.17
C TYR A 26 -11.09 -20.97 -12.62
N PRO A 27 -12.40 -20.96 -12.99
CA PRO A 27 -13.05 -19.71 -13.40
C PRO A 27 -12.88 -18.60 -12.34
N PRO A 28 -12.49 -17.37 -12.73
CA PRO A 28 -12.04 -16.33 -11.79
C PRO A 28 -13.09 -15.88 -10.75
N TYR A 29 -14.37 -16.17 -10.98
CA TYR A 29 -15.46 -15.81 -10.07
C TYR A 29 -16.22 -17.03 -9.54
N SER A 30 -15.63 -18.22 -9.61
CA SER A 30 -16.30 -19.46 -9.18
C SER A 30 -16.21 -19.72 -7.66
N GLY A 31 -15.25 -19.16 -6.97
CA GLY A 31 -14.98 -19.50 -5.56
C GLY A 31 -14.67 -20.98 -5.36
N THR A 32 -14.02 -21.61 -6.34
CA THR A 32 -13.73 -23.06 -6.28
C THR A 32 -12.82 -23.37 -5.10
N ILE A 33 -13.25 -24.33 -4.26
CA ILE A 33 -12.42 -24.85 -3.18
C ILE A 33 -11.72 -26.11 -3.68
N ALA A 34 -10.41 -26.04 -3.83
CA ALA A 34 -9.57 -27.15 -4.27
C ALA A 34 -8.15 -26.99 -3.69
N ASP A 35 -7.50 -28.12 -3.41
CA ASP A 35 -6.12 -28.18 -2.93
C ASP A 35 -5.87 -27.33 -1.65
N GLY A 36 -6.88 -27.24 -0.76
CA GLY A 36 -6.81 -26.44 0.46
C GLY A 36 -6.90 -24.92 0.23
N LYS A 37 -7.32 -24.49 -0.95
CA LYS A 37 -7.40 -23.10 -1.38
C LYS A 37 -8.81 -22.72 -1.85
N ILE A 38 -9.15 -21.47 -1.66
CA ILE A 38 -10.36 -20.82 -2.22
C ILE A 38 -9.88 -19.96 -3.40
N TRP A 39 -10.12 -20.46 -4.61
CA TRP A 39 -9.66 -19.83 -5.85
C TRP A 39 -10.67 -18.82 -6.37
N GLY A 40 -10.20 -17.62 -6.67
CA GLY A 40 -11.03 -16.61 -7.30
C GLY A 40 -10.47 -15.19 -7.17
N ARG A 41 -10.81 -14.32 -8.10
CA ARG A 41 -10.51 -12.88 -8.04
C ARG A 41 -11.18 -12.28 -6.80
N GLY A 42 -10.38 -11.57 -5.98
CA GLY A 42 -10.85 -10.97 -4.74
C GLY A 42 -10.92 -11.95 -3.56
N SER A 43 -10.48 -13.21 -3.73
CA SER A 43 -10.44 -14.17 -2.61
C SER A 43 -9.41 -13.76 -1.55
N SER A 44 -8.30 -13.16 -1.95
CA SER A 44 -7.29 -12.60 -1.05
C SER A 44 -7.48 -11.10 -0.86
N ASP A 45 -7.64 -10.34 -1.92
CA ASP A 45 -7.74 -8.89 -1.95
C ASP A 45 -9.18 -8.43 -2.27
N CYS A 46 -9.99 -7.99 -1.24
CA CYS A 46 -9.68 -8.23 0.17
C CYS A 46 -10.88 -8.91 0.87
N LYS A 47 -11.64 -9.79 0.14
CA LYS A 47 -12.81 -10.49 0.71
C LYS A 47 -12.44 -11.48 1.82
N SER A 48 -11.18 -11.96 1.86
CA SER A 48 -10.68 -12.75 2.98
C SER A 48 -10.80 -11.99 4.31
N ASN A 49 -10.40 -10.73 4.36
CA ASN A 49 -10.55 -9.89 5.55
C ASN A 49 -12.02 -9.66 5.87
N LEU A 50 -12.84 -9.35 4.85
CA LEU A 50 -14.28 -9.11 5.02
C LEU A 50 -15.00 -10.33 5.64
N ILE A 51 -14.77 -11.51 5.07
CA ILE A 51 -15.37 -12.76 5.55
C ILE A 51 -14.81 -13.10 6.93
N GLY A 52 -13.51 -12.98 7.16
CA GLY A 52 -12.90 -13.18 8.47
C GLY A 52 -13.54 -12.34 9.57
N GLN A 53 -13.81 -11.07 9.29
CA GLN A 53 -14.50 -10.16 10.21
C GLN A 53 -15.95 -10.59 10.48
N LEU A 54 -16.72 -10.92 9.44
CA LEU A 54 -18.13 -11.31 9.58
C LEU A 54 -18.29 -12.63 10.32
N GLU A 55 -17.53 -13.65 9.95
CA GLU A 55 -17.57 -14.97 10.59
C GLU A 55 -17.13 -14.90 12.06
N ALA A 56 -16.14 -14.09 12.40
CA ALA A 56 -15.74 -13.88 13.78
C ALA A 56 -16.85 -13.21 14.61
N VAL A 57 -17.54 -12.21 14.04
CA VAL A 57 -18.67 -11.55 14.70
C VAL A 57 -19.81 -12.54 14.88
N GLU A 58 -20.17 -13.32 13.85
CA GLU A 58 -21.25 -14.32 13.93
C GLU A 58 -20.95 -15.39 14.98
N ALA A 59 -19.75 -15.95 14.95
CA ALA A 59 -19.33 -16.96 15.94
C ALA A 59 -19.33 -16.43 17.39
N LEU A 60 -19.02 -15.16 17.60
CA LEU A 60 -19.10 -14.53 18.93
C LEU A 60 -20.54 -14.28 19.36
N LEU A 61 -21.42 -13.85 18.45
CA LEU A 61 -22.85 -13.68 18.73
C LEU A 61 -23.54 -15.01 19.06
N GLU A 62 -23.21 -16.11 18.36
CA GLU A 62 -23.70 -17.45 18.66
C GLU A 62 -23.29 -17.92 20.08
N LYS A 63 -22.10 -17.48 20.54
CA LYS A 63 -21.63 -17.72 21.92
C LYS A 63 -22.23 -16.77 22.95
N GLY A 64 -23.11 -15.86 22.54
CA GLY A 64 -23.74 -14.86 23.40
C GLY A 64 -22.77 -13.77 23.89
N TYR A 65 -21.67 -13.54 23.17
CA TYR A 65 -20.72 -12.48 23.50
C TYR A 65 -21.30 -11.11 23.16
N GLU A 66 -21.24 -10.19 24.09
CA GLU A 66 -21.60 -8.78 23.91
C GLU A 66 -20.37 -7.92 24.23
N PRO A 67 -19.81 -7.17 23.23
CA PRO A 67 -18.68 -6.30 23.50
C PRO A 67 -19.08 -5.15 24.41
N ASP A 68 -18.17 -4.72 25.25
CA ASP A 68 -18.35 -3.59 26.17
C ASP A 68 -17.98 -2.22 25.51
N TYR A 69 -17.63 -2.24 24.22
CA TYR A 69 -17.33 -1.11 23.34
C TYR A 69 -18.23 -1.15 22.09
N GLU A 70 -18.16 -0.12 21.27
CA GLU A 70 -18.85 -0.09 19.97
C GLU A 70 -17.94 -0.59 18.85
N LEU A 71 -18.44 -1.57 18.08
CA LEU A 71 -17.78 -2.10 16.88
C LEU A 71 -18.45 -1.52 15.64
N TYR A 72 -17.65 -1.02 14.73
CA TYR A 72 -18.06 -0.56 13.40
C TYR A 72 -17.38 -1.42 12.33
N LEU A 73 -18.16 -1.85 11.34
CA LEU A 73 -17.70 -2.56 10.17
C LEU A 73 -17.97 -1.67 8.95
N SER A 74 -16.94 -1.35 8.18
CA SER A 74 -17.06 -0.52 6.98
C SER A 74 -16.52 -1.26 5.78
N TYR A 75 -17.41 -1.61 4.84
CA TYR A 75 -17.05 -2.35 3.63
C TYR A 75 -17.17 -1.47 2.40
N GLY A 76 -16.00 -1.05 1.86
CA GLY A 76 -15.86 -0.27 0.65
C GLY A 76 -16.32 -1.04 -0.60
N TYR A 77 -16.59 -0.32 -1.69
CA TYR A 77 -17.01 -0.90 -2.97
C TYR A 77 -16.34 -0.22 -4.16
N MET A 78 -15.37 0.61 -3.93
CA MET A 78 -14.61 1.36 -4.96
C MET A 78 -13.13 1.55 -4.58
N GLU A 79 -12.57 0.68 -3.74
CA GLU A 79 -11.18 0.79 -3.28
C GLU A 79 -10.24 0.74 -4.48
N GLU A 80 -10.41 -0.24 -5.35
CA GLU A 80 -9.57 -0.56 -6.50
C GLU A 80 -9.55 0.51 -7.61
N VAL A 81 -10.50 1.43 -7.60
CA VAL A 81 -10.63 2.45 -8.67
C VAL A 81 -10.71 3.88 -8.17
N ALA A 82 -11.37 4.15 -7.05
CA ALA A 82 -11.64 5.50 -6.57
C ALA A 82 -11.39 5.70 -5.07
N GLY A 83 -11.18 4.60 -4.33
CA GLY A 83 -11.02 4.59 -2.88
C GLY A 83 -12.30 4.82 -2.09
N GLY A 84 -12.24 4.55 -0.79
CA GLY A 84 -13.35 4.57 0.17
C GLY A 84 -13.83 5.94 0.62
N LYS A 85 -13.77 6.95 -0.24
CA LYS A 85 -14.14 8.32 0.12
C LYS A 85 -15.59 8.42 0.61
N ILE A 86 -16.54 7.73 -0.05
CA ILE A 86 -17.96 7.79 0.33
C ILE A 86 -18.22 7.10 1.68
N PRO A 87 -17.76 5.86 1.94
CA PRO A 87 -17.84 5.27 3.27
C PRO A 87 -17.20 6.15 4.35
N ALA A 88 -16.03 6.72 4.10
CA ALA A 88 -15.35 7.60 5.04
C ALA A 88 -16.13 8.89 5.34
N GLU A 89 -16.76 9.51 4.33
CA GLU A 89 -17.64 10.68 4.52
C GLU A 89 -18.87 10.33 5.36
N THR A 90 -19.44 9.14 5.16
CA THR A 90 -20.57 8.65 5.96
C THR A 90 -20.15 8.45 7.41
N LEU A 91 -19.03 7.79 7.67
CA LEU A 91 -18.47 7.62 9.01
C LEU A 91 -18.17 8.97 9.68
N ARG A 92 -17.54 9.89 8.96
CA ARG A 92 -17.23 11.25 9.46
C ARG A 92 -18.50 12.02 9.83
N GLY A 93 -19.59 11.83 9.09
CA GLY A 93 -20.90 12.41 9.36
C GLY A 93 -21.50 11.96 10.71
N THR A 94 -21.06 10.85 11.28
CA THR A 94 -21.49 10.38 12.60
C THR A 94 -20.85 11.16 13.76
N GLY A 95 -19.74 11.84 13.53
CA GLY A 95 -18.97 12.55 14.55
C GLY A 95 -18.18 11.61 15.49
N ILE A 96 -18.11 10.33 15.19
CA ILE A 96 -17.41 9.32 16.00
C ILE A 96 -15.91 9.46 15.82
N ARG A 97 -15.18 9.39 16.93
CA ARG A 97 -13.73 9.22 16.95
C ARG A 97 -13.41 7.80 17.41
N PHE A 98 -12.69 7.06 16.61
CA PHE A 98 -12.31 5.68 16.89
C PHE A 98 -11.06 5.60 17.77
N GLY A 99 -10.99 4.60 18.63
CA GLY A 99 -9.78 4.29 19.40
C GLY A 99 -8.71 3.68 18.51
N SER A 100 -9.14 2.81 17.59
CA SER A 100 -8.28 2.24 16.54
C SER A 100 -9.10 1.93 15.29
N VAL A 101 -8.42 1.93 14.16
CA VAL A 101 -8.94 1.52 12.85
C VAL A 101 -8.01 0.45 12.30
N LEU A 102 -8.55 -0.64 11.80
CA LEU A 102 -7.81 -1.64 11.03
C LEU A 102 -8.38 -1.74 9.62
N ASP A 103 -7.51 -1.67 8.65
CA ASP A 103 -7.78 -1.89 7.23
C ASP A 103 -6.82 -2.96 6.70
N GLU A 104 -6.91 -3.32 5.45
CA GLU A 104 -6.02 -4.25 4.78
C GLU A 104 -4.55 -3.81 4.72
N GLY A 105 -3.67 -4.67 4.23
CA GLY A 105 -2.22 -4.46 4.16
C GLY A 105 -1.50 -5.00 5.39
N GLY A 106 -0.20 -4.88 5.51
CA GLY A 106 0.59 -5.36 6.65
C GLY A 106 0.25 -6.80 7.10
N GLY A 107 0.23 -7.02 8.41
CA GLY A 107 -0.19 -8.28 9.03
C GLY A 107 0.97 -9.20 9.45
N VAL A 108 0.64 -10.41 9.89
CA VAL A 108 1.68 -11.40 10.21
C VAL A 108 2.14 -12.06 8.92
N ARG A 109 3.45 -12.12 8.70
CA ARG A 109 4.07 -12.64 7.49
C ARG A 109 5.24 -13.56 7.81
N PRO A 110 5.56 -14.54 6.95
CA PRO A 110 6.75 -15.35 7.11
C PRO A 110 8.01 -14.47 7.20
N GLY A 111 8.86 -14.76 8.17
CA GLY A 111 10.14 -14.04 8.30
C GLY A 111 11.09 -14.32 7.16
N SER A 112 10.92 -15.46 6.46
CA SER A 112 11.68 -15.80 5.25
C SER A 112 11.61 -14.74 4.16
N ASP A 113 10.51 -14.00 4.07
CA ASP A 113 10.36 -12.87 3.14
C ASP A 113 11.37 -11.74 3.40
N TYR A 114 11.99 -11.77 4.58
CA TYR A 114 12.95 -10.78 5.07
C TYR A 114 14.30 -11.40 5.46
N GLY A 115 14.57 -12.64 5.05
CA GLY A 115 15.80 -13.36 5.42
C GLY A 115 15.82 -13.84 6.89
N ILE A 116 14.66 -14.02 7.52
CA ILE A 116 14.52 -14.46 8.92
C ILE A 116 13.86 -15.84 8.95
N ASP A 117 14.63 -16.90 9.16
CA ASP A 117 14.13 -18.27 8.96
C ASP A 117 13.24 -18.80 10.11
N ASP A 118 13.45 -18.32 11.35
CA ASP A 118 12.88 -18.95 12.55
C ASP A 118 11.71 -18.19 13.18
N LYS A 119 11.29 -17.07 12.58
CA LYS A 119 10.27 -16.18 13.15
C LYS A 119 9.34 -15.65 12.07
N ALA A 120 8.17 -15.20 12.49
CA ALA A 120 7.29 -14.39 11.65
C ALA A 120 7.45 -12.90 11.98
N LEU A 121 7.09 -12.02 11.04
CA LEU A 121 6.97 -10.58 11.29
C LEU A 121 5.51 -10.22 11.50
N CYS A 122 5.23 -9.46 12.55
CA CYS A 122 3.97 -8.77 12.74
C CYS A 122 4.13 -7.34 12.21
N THR A 123 3.88 -7.14 10.91
CA THR A 123 4.04 -5.85 10.24
C THR A 123 2.78 -5.00 10.44
N ILE A 124 2.94 -3.80 10.97
CA ILE A 124 1.84 -2.85 11.21
C ILE A 124 2.08 -1.63 10.34
N GLY A 125 1.25 -1.47 9.29
CA GLY A 125 1.30 -0.33 8.40
C GLY A 125 0.82 0.94 9.09
N LEU A 126 1.71 1.92 9.23
CA LEU A 126 1.44 3.17 9.93
C LEU A 126 1.01 4.30 9.01
N CYS A 127 1.44 4.25 7.77
CA CYS A 127 1.19 5.27 6.75
C CYS A 127 1.21 4.65 5.36
N GLU A 128 0.76 5.43 4.38
CA GLU A 128 0.79 5.09 2.96
C GLU A 128 1.45 6.19 2.17
N LYS A 129 2.11 5.81 1.09
CA LYS A 129 2.56 6.79 0.09
C LYS A 129 1.35 7.45 -0.57
N GLY A 130 1.51 8.73 -0.89
CA GLY A 130 0.56 9.43 -1.74
C GLY A 130 0.56 8.89 -3.17
N TYR A 131 -0.42 9.31 -3.94
CA TYR A 131 -0.56 8.95 -5.35
C TYR A 131 -0.78 10.23 -6.16
N VAL A 132 -0.08 10.40 -7.27
CA VAL A 132 -0.38 11.48 -8.21
C VAL A 132 -0.04 11.08 -9.64
N ASP A 133 -0.94 11.43 -10.56
CA ASP A 133 -0.70 11.38 -12.00
C ASP A 133 -0.46 12.81 -12.51
N PHE A 134 0.68 12.99 -13.18
CA PHE A 134 0.99 14.22 -13.92
C PHE A 134 0.86 13.96 -15.42
N GLU A 135 0.33 14.94 -16.15
CA GLU A 135 0.45 14.99 -17.60
C GLU A 135 1.61 15.93 -17.95
N LEU A 136 2.57 15.44 -18.69
CA LEU A 136 3.54 16.25 -19.40
C LEU A 136 3.01 16.48 -20.82
N SER A 137 3.04 17.71 -21.31
CA SER A 137 2.60 17.99 -22.65
C SER A 137 3.50 19.02 -23.36
N TYR A 138 3.69 18.81 -24.65
CA TYR A 138 4.35 19.80 -25.51
C TYR A 138 3.57 19.94 -26.83
N THR A 139 3.37 21.19 -27.25
CA THR A 139 2.69 21.53 -28.50
C THR A 139 3.67 22.15 -29.48
N ALA A 140 3.75 21.59 -30.68
CA ALA A 140 4.59 22.05 -31.78
C ALA A 140 3.72 22.39 -33.01
N LYS A 141 4.32 22.93 -34.04
CA LYS A 141 3.60 23.25 -35.31
C LYS A 141 3.23 21.99 -36.07
N GLY A 142 3.40 20.84 -35.75
CA GLY A 142 3.09 19.64 -36.56
C GLY A 142 3.43 19.80 -38.05
N GLY A 143 3.24 18.76 -38.85
CA GLY A 143 3.45 18.85 -40.28
C GLY A 143 3.86 17.54 -40.94
N HIS A 144 4.34 17.64 -42.17
CA HIS A 144 4.81 16.50 -42.96
C HIS A 144 6.27 16.14 -42.60
N SER A 145 6.56 14.87 -42.33
CA SER A 145 7.88 14.41 -41.89
C SER A 145 9.02 14.69 -42.85
N SER A 146 8.72 14.88 -44.17
CA SER A 146 9.73 15.25 -45.16
C SER A 146 10.21 16.71 -45.14
N ARG A 147 9.54 17.55 -44.31
CA ARG A 147 9.87 18.98 -44.12
C ARG A 147 9.92 19.30 -42.65
N PRO A 148 10.87 18.70 -41.89
CA PRO A 148 10.93 18.84 -40.48
C PRO A 148 11.31 20.28 -40.06
N GLY A 149 10.70 20.78 -38.98
CA GLY A 149 11.11 21.99 -38.31
C GLY A 149 12.28 21.70 -37.36
N GLU A 150 12.58 22.66 -36.44
CA GLU A 150 13.68 22.51 -35.49
C GLU A 150 13.25 21.76 -34.19
N ASN A 151 12.02 21.96 -33.73
CA ASN A 151 11.51 21.39 -32.48
C ASN A 151 10.35 20.43 -32.78
N PHE A 152 10.53 19.17 -32.40
CA PHE A 152 9.50 18.13 -32.52
C PHE A 152 8.87 17.86 -31.15
N ALA A 153 7.54 17.73 -31.11
CA ALA A 153 6.84 17.40 -29.87
C ALA A 153 7.32 16.05 -29.29
N THR A 154 7.61 15.06 -30.14
CA THR A 154 8.17 13.78 -29.72
C THR A 154 9.53 13.91 -29.03
N THR A 155 10.43 14.72 -29.59
CA THR A 155 11.77 14.91 -29.02
C THR A 155 11.74 15.69 -27.71
N MET A 156 10.84 16.68 -27.59
CA MET A 156 10.71 17.46 -26.35
C MET A 156 10.19 16.60 -25.21
N ILE A 157 9.17 15.78 -25.45
CA ILE A 157 8.68 14.86 -24.41
C ILE A 157 9.74 13.77 -24.12
N ALA A 158 10.47 13.24 -25.12
CA ALA A 158 11.56 12.30 -24.88
C ALA A 158 12.66 12.88 -23.96
N LYS A 159 13.04 14.15 -24.17
CA LYS A 159 13.98 14.85 -23.24
C LYS A 159 13.45 14.94 -21.83
N ALA A 160 12.17 15.28 -21.68
CA ALA A 160 11.53 15.33 -20.36
C ALA A 160 11.54 13.97 -19.66
N LEU A 161 11.24 12.87 -20.39
CA LEU A 161 11.26 11.51 -19.82
C LEU A 161 12.67 11.07 -19.43
N ILE A 162 13.70 11.41 -20.21
CA ILE A 162 15.10 11.15 -19.87
C ILE A 162 15.49 11.95 -18.60
N ALA A 163 15.13 13.23 -18.54
CA ALA A 163 15.41 14.06 -17.38
C ALA A 163 14.80 13.51 -16.08
N ILE A 164 13.57 12.99 -16.15
CA ILE A 164 12.94 12.32 -15.00
C ILE A 164 13.75 11.12 -14.52
N GLN A 165 14.26 10.31 -15.44
CA GLN A 165 15.07 9.13 -15.09
C GLN A 165 16.44 9.53 -14.52
N GLU A 166 17.05 10.60 -15.00
CA GLU A 166 18.37 11.07 -14.57
C GLU A 166 18.33 11.86 -13.26
N HIS A 167 17.18 12.46 -12.93
CA HIS A 167 16.99 13.31 -11.75
C HIS A 167 15.87 12.79 -10.84
N PRO A 168 16.05 11.63 -10.15
CA PRO A 168 15.06 11.11 -9.23
C PRO A 168 14.83 12.09 -8.07
N MET A 169 13.64 11.99 -7.45
CA MET A 169 13.36 12.71 -6.20
C MET A 169 14.39 12.36 -5.12
N PRO A 170 14.71 13.30 -4.21
CA PRO A 170 15.71 13.07 -3.16
C PRO A 170 15.37 11.89 -2.26
N TYR A 171 16.37 11.10 -1.91
CA TYR A 171 16.25 10.05 -0.89
C TYR A 171 16.18 10.66 0.50
N ARG A 172 15.38 10.04 1.37
CA ARG A 172 15.30 10.40 2.79
C ARG A 172 14.93 9.20 3.66
N VAL A 173 15.20 9.33 4.94
CA VAL A 173 14.78 8.37 5.96
C VAL A 173 13.59 8.97 6.72
N THR A 174 12.43 8.32 6.66
CA THR A 174 11.27 8.68 7.49
C THR A 174 11.37 7.99 8.86
N ASP A 175 10.60 8.44 9.85
CA ASP A 175 10.59 7.82 11.17
C ASP A 175 10.12 6.35 11.11
N THR A 176 9.14 6.05 10.27
CA THR A 176 8.66 4.68 10.06
C THR A 176 9.78 3.79 9.52
N ILE A 177 10.54 4.26 8.53
CA ILE A 177 11.65 3.52 7.91
C ILE A 177 12.79 3.31 8.90
N ARG A 178 13.13 4.34 9.68
CA ARG A 178 14.16 4.23 10.72
C ARG A 178 13.79 3.14 11.72
N ARG A 179 12.59 3.20 12.31
CA ARG A 179 12.09 2.19 13.27
C ARG A 179 12.01 0.79 12.66
N ARG A 180 11.63 0.67 11.39
CA ARG A 180 11.62 -0.60 10.67
C ARG A 180 13.01 -1.23 10.65
N PHE A 181 14.02 -0.49 10.27
CA PHE A 181 15.37 -1.03 10.16
C PHE A 181 16.09 -1.16 11.50
N GLU A 182 15.73 -0.42 12.53
CA GLU A 182 16.13 -0.72 13.91
C GLU A 182 15.72 -2.14 14.32
N VAL A 183 14.53 -2.59 13.87
CA VAL A 183 14.03 -3.94 14.13
C VAL A 183 14.69 -4.97 13.20
N LEU A 184 14.78 -4.71 11.89
CA LEU A 184 15.18 -5.71 10.90
C LEU A 184 16.69 -5.87 10.74
N ALA A 185 17.49 -4.80 10.89
CA ALA A 185 18.92 -4.83 10.63
C ALA A 185 19.69 -5.94 11.38
N PRO A 186 19.39 -6.26 12.67
CA PRO A 186 20.06 -7.36 13.36
C PRO A 186 19.88 -8.72 12.68
N TYR A 187 18.74 -8.95 12.05
CA TYR A 187 18.43 -10.21 11.37
C TYR A 187 19.04 -10.26 9.96
N MET A 188 19.01 -9.15 9.24
CA MET A 188 19.59 -9.02 7.90
C MET A 188 21.12 -9.23 7.88
N ALA A 189 21.78 -9.11 9.02
CA ALA A 189 23.24 -9.25 9.12
C ALA A 189 23.76 -10.65 8.72
N LYS A 190 22.91 -11.69 8.77
CA LYS A 190 23.28 -13.05 8.34
C LYS A 190 23.49 -13.13 6.82
N GLU A 191 22.63 -12.47 6.04
CA GLU A 191 22.67 -12.53 4.57
C GLU A 191 23.47 -11.39 3.95
N ASN A 192 23.32 -10.19 4.50
CA ASN A 192 24.01 -8.99 4.02
C ASN A 192 24.51 -8.15 5.18
N PRO A 193 25.68 -8.52 5.78
CA PRO A 193 26.21 -7.83 6.96
C PRO A 193 26.59 -6.37 6.69
N GLU A 194 26.98 -6.02 5.47
CA GLU A 194 27.33 -4.66 5.10
C GLU A 194 26.08 -3.76 5.05
N LEU A 195 25.02 -4.21 4.38
CA LEU A 195 23.74 -3.50 4.33
C LEU A 195 23.15 -3.38 5.75
N ALA A 196 23.15 -4.45 6.53
CA ALA A 196 22.66 -4.44 7.90
C ALA A 196 23.38 -3.42 8.78
N GLU A 197 24.71 -3.28 8.64
CA GLU A 197 25.48 -2.29 9.39
C GLU A 197 25.12 -0.86 8.98
N LEU A 198 24.91 -0.61 7.69
CA LEU A 198 24.48 0.71 7.20
C LEU A 198 23.06 1.06 7.69
N LEU A 199 22.16 0.07 7.74
CA LEU A 199 20.78 0.24 8.17
C LEU A 199 20.59 0.46 9.67
N LYS A 200 21.61 0.22 10.50
CA LYS A 200 21.56 0.59 11.93
C LYS A 200 21.48 2.10 12.15
N ASN A 201 22.08 2.89 11.25
CA ASN A 201 22.07 4.35 11.26
C ASN A 201 21.79 4.88 9.85
N PRO A 202 20.57 4.68 9.34
CA PRO A 202 20.25 4.94 7.93
C PRO A 202 20.39 6.42 7.55
N ASP A 203 20.14 7.36 8.48
CA ASP A 203 20.31 8.80 8.23
C ASP A 203 21.76 9.16 7.93
N GLU A 204 22.70 8.67 8.73
CA GLU A 204 24.13 8.96 8.56
C GLU A 204 24.74 8.26 7.35
N ASN A 205 24.14 7.13 6.96
CA ASN A 205 24.65 6.28 5.89
C ASN A 205 23.85 6.38 4.58
N LEU A 206 22.93 7.32 4.45
CA LEU A 206 21.98 7.35 3.34
C LEU A 206 22.66 7.31 1.96
N GLU A 207 23.70 8.10 1.75
CA GLU A 207 24.46 8.09 0.48
C GLU A 207 25.08 6.72 0.16
N LYS A 208 25.55 6.01 1.19
CA LYS A 208 26.13 4.67 1.04
C LYS A 208 25.07 3.60 0.84
N LEU A 209 23.86 3.84 1.34
CA LEU A 209 22.70 2.94 1.17
C LEU A 209 22.16 2.95 -0.26
N VAL A 210 22.11 4.10 -0.94
CA VAL A 210 21.52 4.23 -2.27
C VAL A 210 21.96 3.15 -3.27
N PRO A 211 23.23 2.75 -3.39
CA PRO A 211 23.64 1.67 -4.32
C PRO A 211 23.07 0.29 -3.96
N TYR A 212 22.73 0.07 -2.69
CA TYR A 212 22.06 -1.18 -2.23
C TYR A 212 20.57 -1.10 -2.46
N LEU A 213 19.93 0.05 -2.15
CA LEU A 213 18.51 0.29 -2.35
C LEU A 213 18.12 0.06 -3.80
N LYS A 214 18.86 0.60 -4.75
CA LYS A 214 18.61 0.46 -6.21
C LYS A 214 18.65 -0.98 -6.73
N LYS A 215 19.12 -1.95 -5.95
CA LYS A 215 19.11 -3.37 -6.34
C LYS A 215 17.76 -4.05 -6.04
N ASP A 216 16.97 -3.47 -5.14
CA ASP A 216 15.66 -3.94 -4.75
C ASP A 216 14.64 -2.81 -4.94
N PRO A 217 13.78 -2.87 -5.98
CA PRO A 217 12.83 -1.81 -6.26
C PRO A 217 11.84 -1.49 -5.13
N ALA A 218 11.46 -2.49 -4.32
CA ALA A 218 10.57 -2.28 -3.19
C ALA A 218 11.28 -1.53 -2.07
N LEU A 219 12.51 -1.93 -1.77
CA LEU A 219 13.36 -1.26 -0.78
C LEU A 219 13.69 0.18 -1.24
N ASP A 220 14.05 0.36 -2.50
CA ASP A 220 14.35 1.67 -3.09
C ASP A 220 13.17 2.63 -2.94
N ALA A 221 11.96 2.15 -3.30
CA ALA A 221 10.74 2.94 -3.19
C ALA A 221 10.38 3.36 -1.76
N MET A 222 10.91 2.74 -0.73
CA MET A 222 10.69 3.15 0.66
C MET A 222 11.42 4.45 1.01
N PHE A 223 12.50 4.78 0.32
CA PHE A 223 13.39 5.89 0.68
C PHE A 223 13.22 7.15 -0.16
N HIS A 224 12.43 7.14 -1.21
CA HIS A 224 12.16 8.34 -2.02
C HIS A 224 10.78 8.33 -2.66
N THR A 225 10.31 9.49 -3.07
CA THR A 225 9.13 9.61 -3.92
C THR A 225 9.45 9.04 -5.30
N THR A 226 8.73 8.02 -5.74
CA THR A 226 8.92 7.45 -7.07
C THR A 226 8.22 8.28 -8.13
N VAL A 227 8.84 8.43 -9.30
CA VAL A 227 8.31 9.20 -10.43
C VAL A 227 8.55 8.38 -11.70
N VAL A 228 7.48 7.80 -12.27
CA VAL A 228 7.58 6.80 -13.33
C VAL A 228 6.70 7.17 -14.52
N PRO A 229 7.25 7.34 -15.74
CA PRO A 229 6.45 7.48 -16.96
C PRO A 229 5.68 6.17 -17.24
N THR A 230 4.35 6.28 -17.41
CA THR A 230 3.48 5.11 -17.59
C THR A 230 2.73 5.11 -18.90
N MET A 231 2.47 6.30 -19.48
CA MET A 231 1.75 6.40 -20.75
C MET A 231 2.42 7.41 -21.66
N LEU A 232 2.36 7.17 -22.96
CA LEU A 232 2.86 8.08 -24.01
C LEU A 232 1.86 8.13 -25.17
N SER A 233 1.49 9.31 -25.62
CA SER A 233 0.57 9.52 -26.72
C SER A 233 1.09 10.60 -27.67
N GLY A 234 0.90 10.37 -28.98
CA GLY A 234 1.40 11.28 -30.02
C GLY A 234 0.71 11.06 -31.36
N SER A 235 1.47 11.05 -32.48
CA SER A 235 0.93 10.84 -33.81
C SER A 235 0.45 9.41 -34.04
N ALA A 236 -0.67 9.28 -34.75
CA ALA A 236 -1.19 7.99 -35.19
C ALA A 236 -0.58 7.49 -36.53
N GLN A 237 0.26 8.30 -37.23
CA GLN A 237 0.82 7.97 -38.54
C GLN A 237 2.31 8.31 -38.61
N ALA A 238 3.08 7.45 -39.24
CA ALA A 238 4.53 7.54 -39.30
C ALA A 238 5.06 8.75 -40.11
N ASN A 239 4.29 9.28 -41.04
CA ASN A 239 4.67 10.40 -41.91
C ASN A 239 4.16 11.77 -41.46
N ILE A 240 3.61 11.87 -40.23
CA ILE A 240 3.09 13.11 -39.64
C ILE A 240 3.95 13.47 -38.44
N LEU A 241 4.41 14.72 -38.39
CA LEU A 241 4.94 15.31 -37.16
C LEU A 241 3.75 15.70 -36.25
N PRO A 242 3.63 15.12 -35.06
CA PRO A 242 2.50 15.41 -34.18
C PRO A 242 2.53 16.87 -33.71
N ALA A 243 1.37 17.51 -33.74
CA ALA A 243 1.22 18.86 -33.21
C ALA A 243 1.22 18.90 -31.66
N LYS A 244 0.85 17.81 -31.02
CA LYS A 244 0.94 17.64 -29.56
C LYS A 244 1.39 16.23 -29.23
N VAL A 245 2.26 16.08 -28.23
CA VAL A 245 2.62 14.82 -27.58
C VAL A 245 2.40 14.96 -26.10
N THR A 246 1.88 13.94 -25.48
CA THR A 246 1.66 13.89 -24.04
C THR A 246 2.26 12.64 -23.44
N ALA A 247 2.69 12.72 -22.19
CA ALA A 247 3.06 11.56 -21.38
C ALA A 247 2.34 11.67 -20.03
N VAL A 248 1.93 10.52 -19.47
CA VAL A 248 1.49 10.44 -18.09
C VAL A 248 2.63 9.91 -17.24
N VAL A 249 2.87 10.58 -16.14
CA VAL A 249 3.88 10.23 -15.16
C VAL A 249 3.17 9.95 -13.83
N ASN A 250 3.24 8.70 -13.37
CA ASN A 250 2.72 8.30 -12.08
C ASN A 250 3.78 8.49 -11.00
N SER A 251 3.38 9.01 -9.86
CA SER A 251 4.25 9.21 -8.70
C SER A 251 3.61 8.64 -7.45
N ARG A 252 4.42 7.98 -6.62
CA ARG A 252 4.07 7.54 -5.27
C ARG A 252 4.81 8.45 -4.30
N VAL A 253 4.07 9.36 -3.68
CA VAL A 253 4.61 10.47 -2.87
C VAL A 253 5.00 9.96 -1.49
N LEU A 254 6.27 10.12 -1.12
CA LEU A 254 6.80 9.75 0.20
C LEU A 254 6.37 10.79 1.25
N GLU A 255 6.20 10.36 2.51
CA GLU A 255 6.01 11.25 3.65
C GLU A 255 7.06 12.37 3.68
N GLY A 256 6.60 13.61 3.82
CA GLY A 256 7.44 14.81 3.77
C GLY A 256 7.57 15.43 2.38
N ASP A 257 7.14 14.76 1.30
CA ASP A 257 6.86 15.37 0.01
C ASP A 257 5.36 15.67 -0.11
N THR A 258 5.02 16.51 -1.05
CA THR A 258 3.63 16.86 -1.42
C THR A 258 3.47 16.78 -2.93
N VAL A 259 2.24 16.66 -3.40
CA VAL A 259 1.92 16.75 -4.84
C VAL A 259 2.55 18.00 -5.46
N GLU A 260 2.52 19.13 -4.74
CA GLU A 260 3.10 20.39 -5.21
C GLU A 260 4.64 20.35 -5.25
N SER A 261 5.30 19.72 -4.26
CA SER A 261 6.77 19.58 -4.28
C SER A 261 7.25 18.69 -5.41
N VAL A 262 6.50 17.62 -5.73
CA VAL A 262 6.81 16.74 -6.87
C VAL A 262 6.59 17.48 -8.18
N LYS A 263 5.49 18.22 -8.31
CA LYS A 263 5.23 19.07 -9.48
C LYS A 263 6.37 20.05 -9.73
N LYS A 264 6.78 20.76 -8.68
CA LYS A 264 7.88 21.71 -8.75
C LYS A 264 9.19 21.06 -9.19
N HIS A 265 9.52 19.90 -8.62
CA HIS A 265 10.69 19.12 -9.06
C HIS A 265 10.62 18.78 -10.55
N LEU A 266 9.48 18.31 -11.04
CA LEU A 266 9.28 18.02 -12.46
C LEU A 266 9.48 19.28 -13.31
N GLU A 267 8.91 20.42 -12.93
CA GLU A 267 9.05 21.69 -13.63
C GLU A 267 10.50 22.20 -13.66
N GLU A 268 11.31 21.87 -12.64
CA GLU A 268 12.73 22.24 -12.57
C GLU A 268 13.65 21.39 -13.45
N ILE A 269 13.26 20.14 -13.75
CA ILE A 269 14.13 19.21 -14.48
C ILE A 269 13.75 19.02 -15.94
N VAL A 270 12.46 19.21 -16.30
CA VAL A 270 12.03 19.07 -17.71
C VAL A 270 12.35 20.35 -18.49
N PRO A 271 12.41 20.31 -19.85
CA PRO A 271 12.54 21.52 -20.63
C PRO A 271 11.44 22.55 -20.33
N ASP A 272 11.79 23.83 -20.25
CA ASP A 272 10.91 24.94 -19.85
C ASP A 272 9.60 25.02 -20.65
N GLU A 273 9.62 24.55 -21.91
CA GLU A 273 8.45 24.58 -22.79
C GLU A 273 7.50 23.40 -22.59
N VAL A 274 7.88 22.41 -21.77
CA VAL A 274 7.02 21.26 -21.44
C VAL A 274 6.10 21.64 -20.29
N GLU A 275 4.81 21.62 -20.56
CA GLU A 275 3.79 21.85 -19.53
C GLU A 275 3.66 20.65 -18.60
N VAL A 276 3.66 20.89 -17.29
CA VAL A 276 3.42 19.90 -16.25
C VAL A 276 2.09 20.18 -15.56
N ARG A 277 1.13 19.27 -15.67
CA ARG A 277 -0.21 19.42 -15.12
C ARG A 277 -0.56 18.24 -14.21
N VAL A 278 -1.07 18.52 -13.01
CA VAL A 278 -1.67 17.51 -12.15
C VAL A 278 -3.00 17.04 -12.74
N LEU A 279 -3.16 15.74 -12.94
CA LEU A 279 -4.43 15.13 -13.38
C LEU A 279 -5.30 14.77 -12.18
N LYS A 280 -4.73 14.01 -11.24
CA LYS A 280 -5.34 13.64 -9.97
C LYS A 280 -4.24 13.31 -8.98
N GLY A 281 -4.49 13.49 -7.70
CA GLY A 281 -3.49 13.14 -6.70
C GLY A 281 -3.90 13.43 -5.27
N SER A 282 -3.15 12.82 -4.37
CA SER A 282 -3.19 13.03 -2.93
C SER A 282 -1.79 12.91 -2.35
N ASP A 283 -1.51 13.67 -1.31
CA ASP A 283 -0.30 13.53 -0.52
C ASP A 283 -0.26 12.17 0.21
N ALA A 284 0.90 11.84 0.79
CA ALA A 284 1.02 10.70 1.69
C ALA A 284 0.05 10.83 2.88
N SER A 285 -0.43 9.70 3.39
CA SER A 285 -1.23 9.72 4.62
C SER A 285 -0.37 10.15 5.81
N PRO A 286 -0.97 10.81 6.83
CA PRO A 286 -0.28 11.00 8.09
C PRO A 286 0.14 9.68 8.71
N THR A 287 1.25 9.68 9.45
CA THR A 287 1.75 8.51 10.16
C THR A 287 1.00 8.32 11.46
N SER A 288 0.46 7.13 11.67
CA SER A 288 -0.25 6.72 12.89
C SER A 288 0.70 6.48 14.05
N LEU A 289 0.19 6.64 15.28
CA LEU A 289 0.94 6.28 16.49
C LEU A 289 1.21 4.78 16.52
N TYR A 290 2.47 4.38 16.59
CA TYR A 290 2.86 2.97 16.62
C TYR A 290 2.70 2.34 18.01
N ASP A 291 3.21 3.03 19.04
CA ASP A 291 3.25 2.49 20.39
C ASP A 291 1.88 2.54 21.08
N GLY A 292 1.58 1.52 21.89
CA GLY A 292 0.36 1.46 22.70
C GLY A 292 -0.33 0.10 22.68
N ALA A 293 -1.37 0.00 23.50
CA ALA A 293 -2.05 -1.25 23.80
C ALA A 293 -2.62 -1.98 22.56
N MET A 294 -3.05 -1.25 21.54
CA MET A 294 -3.55 -1.88 20.31
C MET A 294 -2.45 -2.61 19.55
N LYS A 295 -1.27 -2.00 19.39
CA LYS A 295 -0.11 -2.67 18.78
C LYS A 295 0.28 -3.91 19.59
N ASP A 296 0.35 -3.77 20.93
CA ASP A 296 0.74 -4.87 21.81
C ASP A 296 -0.26 -6.03 21.71
N LEU A 297 -1.56 -5.74 21.62
CA LEU A 297 -2.61 -6.73 21.41
C LEU A 297 -2.45 -7.48 20.08
N LEU A 298 -2.23 -6.77 18.96
CA LEU A 298 -2.02 -7.39 17.67
C LEU A 298 -0.81 -8.33 17.66
N VAL A 299 0.29 -7.90 18.27
CA VAL A 299 1.52 -8.69 18.40
C VAL A 299 1.28 -9.94 19.26
N GLU A 300 0.57 -9.79 20.37
CA GLU A 300 0.28 -10.90 21.29
C GLU A 300 -0.63 -11.95 20.63
N ILE A 301 -1.69 -11.51 19.91
CA ILE A 301 -2.55 -12.41 19.17
C ILE A 301 -1.78 -13.11 18.05
N GLY A 302 -0.99 -12.36 17.28
CA GLY A 302 -0.11 -12.94 16.26
C GLY A 302 0.84 -13.98 16.83
N GLY A 303 1.44 -13.69 17.98
CA GLY A 303 2.31 -14.64 18.70
C GLY A 303 1.57 -15.90 19.18
N LYS A 304 0.32 -15.77 19.59
CA LYS A 304 -0.51 -16.91 20.02
C LYS A 304 -0.87 -17.83 18.86
N ILE A 305 -1.20 -17.28 17.71
CA ILE A 305 -1.71 -18.04 16.55
C ILE A 305 -0.55 -18.57 15.67
N TYR A 306 0.45 -17.72 15.41
CA TYR A 306 1.50 -17.98 14.42
C TYR A 306 2.88 -18.29 15.02
N GLY A 307 3.00 -18.26 16.35
CA GLY A 307 4.27 -18.52 17.05
C GLY A 307 5.08 -17.23 17.27
N ASP A 308 6.40 -17.37 17.40
CA ASP A 308 7.27 -16.23 17.74
C ASP A 308 7.27 -15.16 16.63
N VAL A 309 6.73 -13.97 16.94
CA VAL A 309 6.60 -12.87 16.00
C VAL A 309 7.46 -11.67 16.40
N ILE A 310 8.02 -10.98 15.41
CA ILE A 310 8.77 -9.74 15.57
C ILE A 310 7.86 -8.57 15.20
N PRO A 311 7.52 -7.65 16.12
CA PRO A 311 6.73 -6.47 15.79
C PRO A 311 7.55 -5.51 14.92
N CYS A 312 7.01 -5.13 13.78
CA CYS A 312 7.70 -4.31 12.80
C CYS A 312 6.78 -3.22 12.23
N PRO A 313 7.13 -1.94 12.36
CA PRO A 313 6.38 -0.89 11.69
C PRO A 313 6.61 -0.95 10.19
N GLU A 314 5.59 -0.58 9.42
CA GLU A 314 5.63 -0.61 7.96
C GLU A 314 5.04 0.66 7.34
N MET A 315 5.49 0.98 6.14
CA MET A 315 4.89 1.97 5.25
C MET A 315 4.36 1.26 4.02
N MET A 316 3.08 1.44 3.72
CA MET A 316 2.49 0.93 2.49
C MET A 316 2.98 1.73 1.28
N LEU A 317 3.51 1.03 0.28
CA LEU A 317 3.91 1.63 -1.00
C LEU A 317 2.69 1.92 -1.90
N GLY A 318 1.64 1.12 -1.73
CA GLY A 318 0.31 1.30 -2.32
C GLY A 318 -0.57 2.23 -1.49
N GLY A 319 -1.87 2.10 -1.67
CA GLY A 319 -2.87 2.81 -0.90
C GLY A 319 -4.04 1.92 -0.56
N THR A 320 -4.75 2.24 0.51
CA THR A 320 -5.96 1.57 0.99
C THR A 320 -7.03 2.60 1.34
N ASP A 321 -8.24 2.17 1.64
CA ASP A 321 -9.32 3.06 2.10
C ASP A 321 -9.01 3.74 3.44
N ALA A 322 -8.07 3.22 4.22
CA ALA A 322 -7.59 3.81 5.47
C ALA A 322 -7.14 5.27 5.33
N ARG A 323 -6.65 5.67 4.13
CA ARG A 323 -6.25 7.06 3.85
C ARG A 323 -7.37 8.08 4.02
N PHE A 324 -8.62 7.64 3.95
CA PHE A 324 -9.77 8.53 4.05
C PHE A 324 -10.31 8.70 5.46
N VAL A 325 -9.78 7.95 6.44
CA VAL A 325 -10.24 7.96 7.84
C VAL A 325 -9.17 8.34 8.87
N TYR A 326 -8.00 8.77 8.43
CA TYR A 326 -6.87 9.11 9.31
C TYR A 326 -7.20 10.20 10.33
N ASP A 327 -8.13 11.11 10.02
CA ASP A 327 -8.58 12.18 10.90
C ASP A 327 -9.55 11.70 12.00
N MET A 328 -10.01 10.45 11.91
CA MET A 328 -10.98 9.87 12.83
C MET A 328 -10.34 9.03 13.96
N SER A 329 -9.03 8.77 13.88
CA SER A 329 -8.25 8.03 14.90
C SER A 329 -6.78 8.42 14.84
N ASP A 330 -6.08 8.34 15.97
CA ASP A 330 -4.61 8.45 16.03
C ASP A 330 -3.92 7.11 15.67
N ARG A 331 -4.69 6.03 15.54
CA ARG A 331 -4.23 4.66 15.25
C ARG A 331 -5.03 4.07 14.10
N VAL A 332 -4.63 4.42 12.88
CA VAL A 332 -5.18 3.87 11.63
C VAL A 332 -4.14 2.93 11.06
N TYR A 333 -4.32 1.63 11.29
CA TYR A 333 -3.36 0.60 10.94
C TYR A 333 -3.80 -0.15 9.69
N ARG A 334 -2.85 -0.42 8.81
CA ARG A 334 -2.98 -1.39 7.72
C ARG A 334 -2.49 -2.71 8.27
N PHE A 335 -3.44 -3.61 8.51
CA PHE A 335 -3.17 -4.89 9.18
C PHE A 335 -4.16 -5.96 8.73
N SER A 336 -3.74 -6.77 7.77
CA SER A 336 -4.47 -7.99 7.37
C SER A 336 -4.22 -9.09 8.38
N THR A 337 -5.26 -9.84 8.73
CA THR A 337 -5.14 -11.01 9.61
C THR A 337 -4.84 -12.29 8.85
N ILE A 338 -4.77 -12.25 7.51
CA ILE A 338 -4.38 -13.40 6.68
C ILE A 338 -2.86 -13.59 6.76
N TYR A 339 -2.44 -14.77 7.21
CA TYR A 339 -1.04 -15.18 7.20
C TYR A 339 -0.73 -15.90 5.89
N ALA A 340 -0.36 -15.14 4.86
CA ALA A 340 -0.01 -15.69 3.55
C ALA A 340 1.27 -16.55 3.64
N ARG A 341 1.11 -17.88 3.51
CA ARG A 341 2.22 -18.84 3.53
C ARG A 341 2.95 -18.94 2.19
N GLU A 342 2.32 -18.46 1.15
CA GLU A 342 2.83 -18.38 -0.23
C GLU A 342 2.26 -17.15 -0.94
N ASP A 343 2.75 -16.81 -2.12
CA ASP A 343 2.21 -15.72 -2.93
C ASP A 343 0.77 -16.02 -3.36
N HIS A 344 -0.17 -15.21 -2.92
CA HIS A 344 -1.60 -15.32 -3.22
C HIS A 344 -1.98 -14.81 -4.61
N HIS A 345 -1.04 -14.37 -5.41
CA HIS A 345 -1.23 -13.84 -6.76
C HIS A 345 -2.21 -12.66 -6.83
N VAL A 346 -2.20 -11.79 -5.83
CA VAL A 346 -3.03 -10.58 -5.79
C VAL A 346 -2.84 -9.77 -7.08
N HIS A 347 -3.95 -9.32 -7.68
CA HIS A 347 -4.02 -8.64 -8.98
C HIS A 347 -3.52 -9.47 -10.20
N ALA A 348 -3.18 -10.74 -10.02
CA ALA A 348 -2.78 -11.66 -11.08
C ALA A 348 -3.80 -12.78 -11.32
N ALA A 349 -3.60 -13.58 -12.36
CA ALA A 349 -4.41 -14.79 -12.57
C ALA A 349 -4.10 -15.84 -11.49
N ASN A 350 -5.07 -16.68 -11.17
CA ASN A 350 -4.96 -17.71 -10.13
C ASN A 350 -4.82 -17.12 -8.71
N GLU A 351 -5.45 -15.99 -8.44
CA GLU A 351 -5.58 -15.49 -7.07
C GLU A 351 -6.32 -16.49 -6.20
N PHE A 352 -5.85 -16.67 -4.96
CA PHE A 352 -6.45 -17.57 -3.97
C PHE A 352 -6.22 -17.09 -2.54
N THR A 353 -6.96 -17.68 -1.60
CA THR A 353 -6.69 -17.64 -0.16
C THR A 353 -6.70 -19.07 0.38
N GLY A 354 -5.78 -19.40 1.27
CA GLY A 354 -5.76 -20.71 1.94
C GLY A 354 -6.97 -20.89 2.87
N VAL A 355 -7.60 -22.08 2.84
CA VAL A 355 -8.74 -22.38 3.75
C VAL A 355 -8.31 -22.27 5.21
N GLU A 356 -7.13 -22.83 5.56
CA GLU A 356 -6.58 -22.73 6.92
C GLU A 356 -6.20 -21.30 7.28
N GLU A 357 -5.68 -20.53 6.32
CA GLU A 357 -5.32 -19.13 6.53
C GLU A 357 -6.55 -18.26 6.85
N LEU A 358 -7.68 -18.54 6.17
CA LEU A 358 -8.96 -17.90 6.49
C LEU A 358 -9.47 -18.31 7.88
N ALA A 359 -9.34 -19.59 8.27
CA ALA A 359 -9.71 -20.04 9.60
C ALA A 359 -8.87 -19.38 10.69
N ASP A 360 -7.54 -19.32 10.52
CA ASP A 360 -6.63 -18.61 11.42
C ASP A 360 -7.00 -17.10 11.53
N SER A 361 -7.41 -16.49 10.42
CA SER A 361 -7.88 -15.09 10.38
C SER A 361 -9.15 -14.88 11.19
N ILE A 362 -10.11 -15.81 11.11
CA ILE A 362 -11.34 -15.78 11.92
C ILE A 362 -10.98 -15.85 13.42
N ASP A 363 -10.09 -16.78 13.78
CA ASP A 363 -9.63 -16.90 15.16
C ASP A 363 -8.90 -15.64 15.64
N PHE A 364 -8.11 -15.00 14.77
CA PHE A 364 -7.46 -13.74 15.07
C PHE A 364 -8.48 -12.62 15.38
N TYR A 365 -9.50 -12.46 14.52
CA TYR A 365 -10.55 -11.48 14.75
C TYR A 365 -11.38 -11.79 16.00
N MET A 366 -11.66 -13.06 16.29
CA MET A 366 -12.36 -13.44 17.51
C MET A 366 -11.57 -13.03 18.77
N GLU A 367 -10.27 -13.30 18.81
CA GLU A 367 -9.39 -12.87 19.91
C GLU A 367 -9.31 -11.34 20.01
N LEU A 368 -9.16 -10.65 18.87
CA LEU A 368 -9.14 -9.19 18.81
C LEU A 368 -10.43 -8.60 19.38
N LEU A 369 -11.58 -9.05 18.90
CA LEU A 369 -12.88 -8.53 19.30
C LEU A 369 -13.18 -8.79 20.79
N THR A 370 -12.77 -9.94 21.33
CA THR A 370 -12.99 -10.24 22.75
C THR A 370 -12.09 -9.44 23.68
N ARG A 371 -10.91 -9.04 23.22
CA ARG A 371 -9.89 -8.40 24.06
C ARG A 371 -9.74 -6.90 23.82
N TYR A 372 -10.29 -6.35 22.74
CA TYR A 372 -10.12 -4.93 22.41
C TYR A 372 -10.53 -3.99 23.55
N GLY A 373 -11.58 -4.30 24.29
CA GLY A 373 -12.00 -3.51 25.46
C GLY A 373 -10.92 -3.34 26.54
N GLU A 374 -9.95 -4.24 26.61
CA GLU A 374 -8.82 -4.17 27.53
C GLU A 374 -7.80 -3.09 27.16
N THR A 375 -7.73 -2.73 25.88
CA THR A 375 -6.74 -1.76 25.35
C THR A 375 -7.04 -0.32 25.76
N ALA A 376 -8.23 -0.05 26.23
CA ALA A 376 -8.70 1.29 26.59
C ALA A 376 -8.50 1.63 28.07
N LYS A 377 -7.94 0.71 28.83
CA LYS A 377 -7.54 0.89 30.23
C LYS A 377 -6.09 1.30 30.32
#